data_4b535c3ef9ae581b5f1cc41ebff9cb3e
#
_entry.id   4b535c3ef9ae581b5f1cc41ebff9cb3e
#
_cell.length_a   1.000
_cell.length_b   1.000
_cell.length_c   1.000
_cell.angle_alpha   90.00
_cell.angle_beta   90.00
_cell.angle_gamma   90.00
#
_symmetry.space_group_name_H-M   'P 1'
#
loop_
_entity.id
_entity.type
_entity.pdbx_description
1 polymer ?
#
loop_
_entity_poly.entity_id
_entity_poly.type
_entity_poly.pdbx_seq_one_letter_code
_entity_poly.pdbx_strand_id
1 'polypeptide(L)'
;MNAAGHQGAALTTQQRVRDLYATPLGRDIVDKILLQSGASPALLGMAGGLRLRTLGRLTRRFTGPGLMDALLGLVNQHAESVPDGEPAETWWRDAVFYQVYPRSFCDADGDGIGDLRGIISRLDYLADLGVDCLWLSPIFASPNQDMGYDISDYRDVMAEMGTLDDVDELIAGCHGRGMRIILDLVVNHTSDQHAWFQQAVADPDGPYGDYYFLRKGTPGQPPNNWDSFFSGPAWRWMPEAERWALH
;
A
#
# COMPACT_ATOMS: atom_id res chain seq x y z
N MET A 1 36.98 -3.66 -16.18
CA MET A 1 37.30 -4.56 -15.05
C MET A 1 35.99 -5.06 -14.48
N ASN A 2 35.80 -6.36 -14.48
CA ASN A 2 34.54 -7.07 -14.32
C ASN A 2 33.80 -6.79 -13.00
N ALA A 3 32.60 -6.25 -13.10
CA ALA A 3 31.60 -6.42 -12.07
C ALA A 3 30.95 -7.82 -12.28
N ALA A 4 31.54 -8.84 -11.66
CA ALA A 4 30.93 -10.16 -11.60
C ALA A 4 29.64 -10.09 -10.81
N GLY A 5 28.50 -10.31 -11.46
CA GLY A 5 27.20 -10.47 -10.84
C GLY A 5 27.28 -11.62 -9.83
N HIS A 6 27.07 -11.33 -8.56
CA HIS A 6 26.78 -12.33 -7.56
C HIS A 6 25.36 -12.84 -7.83
N GLN A 7 25.26 -13.95 -8.54
CA GLN A 7 24.09 -14.85 -8.41
C GLN A 7 24.09 -15.32 -6.94
N GLY A 8 23.29 -14.67 -6.12
CA GLY A 8 23.30 -14.88 -4.69
C GLY A 8 22.67 -16.21 -4.32
N ALA A 9 23.49 -17.15 -3.82
CA ALA A 9 22.98 -18.28 -3.09
C ALA A 9 22.03 -17.81 -1.98
N ALA A 10 20.90 -18.52 -1.78
CA ALA A 10 19.92 -18.18 -0.76
C ALA A 10 20.59 -17.91 0.60
N LEU A 11 20.18 -16.83 1.27
CA LEU A 11 20.70 -16.47 2.58
C LEU A 11 20.25 -17.51 3.62
N THR A 12 21.19 -17.94 4.45
CA THR A 12 20.94 -18.86 5.56
C THR A 12 21.41 -18.23 6.88
N THR A 13 21.10 -18.85 7.98
CA THR A 13 21.56 -18.41 9.31
C THR A 13 23.09 -18.42 9.50
N GLN A 14 23.85 -19.01 8.56
CA GLN A 14 25.32 -19.06 8.61
C GLN A 14 25.98 -17.76 8.11
N GLN A 15 25.32 -17.00 7.22
CA GLN A 15 25.82 -15.72 6.75
C GLN A 15 25.83 -14.67 7.86
N ARG A 16 26.41 -13.52 7.54
CA ARG A 16 26.58 -12.41 8.48
C ARG A 16 25.50 -11.36 8.30
N VAL A 17 25.30 -10.54 9.31
CA VAL A 17 24.34 -9.41 9.28
C VAL A 17 24.61 -8.49 8.08
N ARG A 18 25.89 -8.21 7.74
CA ARG A 18 26.24 -7.42 6.57
C ARG A 18 25.78 -8.02 5.25
N ASP A 19 25.70 -9.35 5.15
CA ASP A 19 25.27 -10.05 3.94
C ASP A 19 23.76 -9.90 3.76
N LEU A 20 22.98 -9.94 4.86
CA LEU A 20 21.58 -9.59 4.88
C LEU A 20 21.36 -8.10 4.50
N TYR A 21 22.13 -7.20 5.11
CA TYR A 21 22.05 -5.77 4.86
C TYR A 21 22.44 -5.37 3.42
N ALA A 22 23.20 -6.21 2.73
CA ALA A 22 23.54 -6.01 1.32
C ALA A 22 22.34 -6.24 0.37
N THR A 23 21.31 -6.97 0.81
CA THR A 23 20.08 -7.16 0.02
C THR A 23 19.14 -5.96 0.19
N PRO A 24 18.41 -5.52 -0.86
CA PRO A 24 17.49 -4.37 -0.75
C PRO A 24 16.46 -4.53 0.36
N LEU A 25 15.74 -5.66 0.38
CA LEU A 25 14.73 -5.95 1.40
C LEU A 25 15.34 -6.11 2.80
N GLY A 26 16.49 -6.78 2.91
CA GLY A 26 17.19 -6.94 4.17
C GLY A 26 17.65 -5.61 4.76
N ARG A 27 18.09 -4.68 3.92
CA ARG A 27 18.44 -3.30 4.32
C ARG A 27 17.23 -2.57 4.86
N ASP A 28 16.13 -2.54 4.11
CA ASP A 28 14.89 -1.86 4.50
C ASP A 28 14.36 -2.36 5.85
N ILE A 29 14.37 -3.69 6.06
CA ILE A 29 13.94 -4.29 7.32
C ILE A 29 14.88 -3.89 8.48
N VAL A 30 16.19 -3.96 8.29
CA VAL A 30 17.16 -3.62 9.33
C VAL A 30 17.08 -2.13 9.67
N ASP A 31 16.97 -1.25 8.68
CA ASP A 31 16.84 0.19 8.90
C ASP A 31 15.55 0.54 9.64
N LYS A 32 14.44 -0.11 9.34
CA LYS A 32 13.18 0.04 10.08
C LYS A 32 13.29 -0.43 11.52
N ILE A 33 13.95 -1.57 11.76
CA ILE A 33 14.19 -2.07 13.13
C ILE A 33 15.04 -1.08 13.93
N LEU A 34 16.10 -0.53 13.34
CA LEU A 34 16.94 0.46 13.98
C LEU A 34 16.16 1.74 14.30
N LEU A 35 15.36 2.23 13.35
CA LEU A 35 14.52 3.41 13.55
C LEU A 35 13.52 3.21 14.68
N GLN A 36 12.81 2.07 14.70
CA GLN A 36 11.79 1.77 15.72
C GLN A 36 12.39 1.53 17.11
N SER A 37 13.61 0.97 17.17
CA SER A 37 14.30 0.71 18.44
C SER A 37 15.04 1.93 19.00
N GLY A 38 15.13 3.04 18.23
CA GLY A 38 15.96 4.21 18.58
C GLY A 38 17.47 3.92 18.58
N ALA A 39 17.87 2.80 17.98
CA ALA A 39 19.26 2.37 17.94
C ALA A 39 20.06 3.14 16.87
N SER A 40 21.30 3.48 17.21
CA SER A 40 22.18 4.20 16.26
C SER A 40 22.57 3.31 15.08
N PRO A 41 22.59 3.82 13.83
CA PRO A 41 23.13 3.12 12.66
C PRO A 41 24.60 2.67 12.84
N ALA A 42 25.36 3.31 13.74
CA ALA A 42 26.73 2.89 14.07
C ALA A 42 26.78 1.44 14.63
N LEU A 43 25.70 0.94 15.20
CA LEU A 43 25.59 -0.45 15.66
C LEU A 43 25.72 -1.45 14.51
N LEU A 44 25.34 -1.10 13.28
CA LEU A 44 25.55 -1.96 12.10
C LEU A 44 27.03 -2.22 11.82
N GLY A 45 27.88 -1.22 12.01
CA GLY A 45 29.33 -1.37 11.87
C GLY A 45 29.87 -2.41 12.84
N MET A 46 29.37 -2.46 14.07
CA MET A 46 29.77 -3.42 15.10
C MET A 46 29.13 -4.80 14.91
N ALA A 47 27.85 -4.82 14.56
CA ALA A 47 27.07 -6.05 14.42
C ALA A 47 27.24 -6.72 13.04
N GLY A 48 27.67 -6.00 12.02
CA GLY A 48 27.78 -6.50 10.64
C GLY A 48 28.64 -7.76 10.47
N GLY A 49 29.58 -7.97 11.38
CA GLY A 49 30.44 -9.17 11.43
C GLY A 49 29.78 -10.39 12.08
N LEU A 50 28.70 -10.23 12.83
CA LEU A 50 28.01 -11.32 13.52
C LEU A 50 27.29 -12.23 12.53
N ARG A 51 27.24 -13.54 12.83
CA ARG A 51 26.42 -14.47 12.08
C ARG A 51 24.94 -14.29 12.43
N LEU A 52 24.07 -14.43 11.45
CA LEU A 52 22.61 -14.31 11.62
C LEU A 52 22.06 -15.27 12.70
N ARG A 53 22.59 -16.50 12.80
CA ARG A 53 22.25 -17.42 13.89
C ARG A 53 22.56 -16.87 15.28
N THR A 54 23.67 -16.12 15.40
CA THR A 54 24.09 -15.51 16.67
C THR A 54 23.15 -14.36 17.02
N LEU A 55 22.85 -13.50 16.06
CA LEU A 55 21.87 -12.44 16.22
C LEU A 55 20.51 -13.00 16.62
N GLY A 56 20.00 -14.03 15.92
CA GLY A 56 18.74 -14.68 16.22
C GLY A 56 18.68 -15.29 17.64
N ARG A 57 19.80 -15.81 18.14
CA ARG A 57 19.87 -16.28 19.55
C ARG A 57 19.82 -15.13 20.55
N LEU A 58 20.55 -14.05 20.29
CA LEU A 58 20.59 -12.87 21.17
C LEU A 58 19.24 -12.16 21.24
N THR A 59 18.55 -12.07 20.11
CA THR A 59 17.26 -11.37 20.03
C THR A 59 16.05 -12.23 20.37
N ARG A 60 16.20 -13.56 20.43
CA ARG A 60 15.10 -14.53 20.65
C ARG A 60 14.22 -14.20 21.86
N ARG A 61 14.82 -13.60 22.89
CA ARG A 61 14.11 -13.22 24.12
C ARG A 61 13.10 -12.10 23.90
N PHE A 62 13.34 -11.26 22.87
CA PHE A 62 12.51 -10.08 22.53
C PHE A 62 11.62 -10.32 21.33
N THR A 63 12.03 -11.20 20.40
CA THR A 63 11.39 -11.37 19.10
C THR A 63 10.66 -12.71 18.93
N GLY A 64 10.81 -13.61 19.90
CA GLY A 64 10.25 -14.97 19.84
C GLY A 64 11.08 -15.93 18.95
N PRO A 65 10.73 -17.23 19.00
CA PRO A 65 11.34 -18.25 18.14
C PRO A 65 10.82 -18.12 16.71
N GLY A 66 11.70 -18.27 15.72
CA GLY A 66 11.31 -18.35 14.30
C GLY A 66 11.37 -17.03 13.50
N LEU A 67 11.53 -15.85 14.15
CA LEU A 67 11.60 -14.58 13.42
C LEU A 67 12.74 -14.57 12.39
N MET A 68 13.92 -15.08 12.73
CA MET A 68 15.06 -15.11 11.82
C MET A 68 14.82 -16.00 10.61
N ASP A 69 14.16 -17.14 10.80
CA ASP A 69 13.83 -18.06 9.71
C ASP A 69 12.74 -17.46 8.82
N ALA A 70 11.74 -16.81 9.38
CA ALA A 70 10.71 -16.08 8.64
C ALA A 70 11.31 -14.93 7.82
N LEU A 71 12.21 -14.14 8.42
CA LEU A 71 12.93 -13.06 7.76
C LEU A 71 13.75 -13.56 6.56
N LEU A 72 14.52 -14.63 6.76
CA LEU A 72 15.31 -15.22 5.69
C LEU A 72 14.42 -15.82 4.59
N GLY A 73 13.28 -16.41 4.95
CA GLY A 73 12.27 -16.87 4.00
C GLY A 73 11.78 -15.74 3.11
N LEU A 74 11.38 -14.60 3.69
CA LEU A 74 10.93 -13.43 2.95
C LEU A 74 12.01 -12.85 2.02
N VAL A 75 13.24 -12.70 2.53
CA VAL A 75 14.36 -12.14 1.74
C VAL A 75 14.73 -13.07 0.58
N ASN A 76 14.74 -14.38 0.80
CA ASN A 76 15.06 -15.37 -0.24
C ASN A 76 13.95 -15.46 -1.30
N GLN A 77 12.66 -15.44 -0.89
CA GLN A 77 11.54 -15.39 -1.83
C GLN A 77 11.57 -14.14 -2.69
N HIS A 78 11.92 -12.99 -2.09
CA HIS A 78 12.04 -11.75 -2.83
C HIS A 78 13.23 -11.76 -3.82
N ALA A 79 14.34 -12.39 -3.44
CA ALA A 79 15.50 -12.54 -4.33
C ALA A 79 15.21 -13.46 -5.53
N GLU A 80 14.38 -14.51 -5.35
CA GLU A 80 13.96 -15.39 -6.42
C GLU A 80 12.95 -14.75 -7.39
N SER A 81 12.23 -13.73 -6.94
CA SER A 81 11.20 -13.05 -7.73
C SER A 81 11.70 -11.89 -8.59
N VAL A 82 12.98 -11.51 -8.48
CA VAL A 82 13.58 -10.50 -9.36
C VAL A 82 14.11 -11.22 -10.60
N PRO A 83 13.46 -11.11 -11.78
CA PRO A 83 14.01 -11.67 -13.02
C PRO A 83 15.38 -11.03 -13.32
N ASP A 84 16.34 -11.82 -13.74
CA ASP A 84 17.55 -11.35 -14.43
C ASP A 84 17.08 -10.70 -15.76
N GLY A 85 16.76 -9.43 -15.76
CA GLY A 85 16.30 -8.73 -16.94
C GLY A 85 16.26 -7.23 -16.71
N GLU A 86 16.87 -6.50 -17.60
CA GLU A 86 16.86 -5.05 -17.81
C GLU A 86 16.89 -4.22 -16.51
N PRO A 87 17.72 -3.20 -16.35
CA PRO A 87 17.68 -2.33 -15.19
C PRO A 87 16.25 -1.83 -15.04
N ALA A 88 15.66 -2.09 -13.86
CA ALA A 88 14.31 -1.61 -13.54
C ALA A 88 14.19 -0.17 -14.00
N GLU A 89 13.18 0.11 -14.83
CA GLU A 89 12.95 1.48 -15.31
C GLU A 89 12.98 2.42 -14.11
N THR A 90 13.87 3.40 -14.15
CA THR A 90 14.05 4.38 -13.06
C THR A 90 13.46 5.75 -13.41
N TRP A 91 12.55 5.78 -14.41
CA TRP A 91 11.92 7.00 -14.91
C TRP A 91 11.34 7.87 -13.78
N TRP A 92 10.82 7.22 -12.74
CA TRP A 92 10.20 7.89 -11.59
C TRP A 92 11.17 8.69 -10.72
N ARG A 93 12.50 8.48 -10.85
CA ARG A 93 13.50 9.20 -10.04
C ARG A 93 13.66 10.67 -10.44
N ASP A 94 13.49 10.94 -11.72
CA ASP A 94 13.69 12.29 -12.29
C ASP A 94 12.37 12.90 -12.76
N ALA A 95 11.25 12.17 -12.66
CA ALA A 95 9.94 12.59 -13.11
C ALA A 95 9.31 13.64 -12.19
N VAL A 96 8.64 14.60 -12.81
CA VAL A 96 7.78 15.57 -12.12
C VAL A 96 6.39 14.98 -11.97
N PHE A 97 6.01 14.70 -10.73
CA PHE A 97 4.67 14.21 -10.38
C PHE A 97 3.77 15.39 -10.03
N TYR A 98 2.55 15.38 -10.57
CA TYR A 98 1.52 16.35 -10.23
C TYR A 98 0.29 15.63 -9.70
N GLN A 99 -0.01 15.80 -8.42
CA GLN A 99 -1.20 15.20 -7.81
C GLN A 99 -2.42 16.05 -8.12
N VAL A 100 -3.49 15.40 -8.57
CA VAL A 100 -4.81 15.98 -8.77
C VAL A 100 -5.81 15.35 -7.82
N TYR A 101 -6.49 16.20 -7.03
CA TYR A 101 -7.72 15.82 -6.36
C TYR A 101 -8.88 16.21 -7.28
N PRO A 102 -9.54 15.25 -7.96
CA PRO A 102 -10.47 15.53 -9.06
C PRO A 102 -11.56 16.51 -8.67
N ARG A 103 -12.22 16.31 -7.51
CA ARG A 103 -13.36 17.13 -7.03
C ARG A 103 -13.08 18.63 -6.98
N SER A 104 -11.83 19.05 -6.82
CA SER A 104 -11.46 20.47 -6.68
C SER A 104 -10.60 21.00 -7.82
N PHE A 105 -10.31 20.20 -8.84
CA PHE A 105 -9.36 20.58 -9.88
C PHE A 105 -10.02 21.39 -11.01
N CYS A 106 -11.00 20.80 -11.68
CA CYS A 106 -11.74 21.48 -12.76
C CYS A 106 -13.09 20.81 -12.95
N ASP A 107 -14.15 21.61 -12.89
CA ASP A 107 -15.52 21.25 -13.13
C ASP A 107 -15.83 21.54 -14.62
N ALA A 108 -16.22 20.54 -15.39
CA ALA A 108 -16.52 20.68 -16.80
C ALA A 108 -18.01 20.83 -17.10
N ASP A 109 -18.89 20.30 -16.25
CA ASP A 109 -20.34 20.32 -16.46
C ASP A 109 -21.07 21.42 -15.66
N GLY A 110 -20.38 22.05 -14.71
CA GLY A 110 -20.89 23.22 -13.97
C GLY A 110 -21.74 22.85 -12.74
N ASP A 111 -21.61 21.64 -12.24
CA ASP A 111 -22.34 21.19 -11.05
C ASP A 111 -21.67 21.59 -9.72
N GLY A 112 -20.47 22.17 -9.78
CA GLY A 112 -19.67 22.59 -8.62
C GLY A 112 -18.69 21.54 -8.12
N ILE A 113 -18.61 20.38 -8.78
CA ILE A 113 -17.71 19.27 -8.47
C ILE A 113 -16.77 19.06 -9.66
N GLY A 114 -15.47 19.03 -9.38
CA GLY A 114 -14.49 18.70 -10.43
C GLY A 114 -14.62 17.25 -10.87
N ASP A 115 -14.39 17.02 -12.18
CA ASP A 115 -14.65 15.76 -12.85
C ASP A 115 -13.52 15.34 -13.81
N LEU A 116 -13.61 14.13 -14.37
CA LEU A 116 -12.61 13.61 -15.30
C LEU A 116 -12.55 14.42 -16.59
N ARG A 117 -13.68 14.94 -17.08
CA ARG A 117 -13.75 15.81 -18.26
C ARG A 117 -13.02 17.14 -18.02
N GLY A 118 -13.14 17.68 -16.82
CA GLY A 118 -12.38 18.84 -16.38
C GLY A 118 -10.87 18.58 -16.39
N ILE A 119 -10.43 17.44 -15.91
CA ILE A 119 -9.01 17.05 -15.96
C ILE A 119 -8.54 16.91 -17.42
N ILE A 120 -9.31 16.22 -18.28
CA ILE A 120 -9.01 16.05 -19.70
C ILE A 120 -8.84 17.41 -20.39
N SER A 121 -9.70 18.37 -20.06
CA SER A 121 -9.65 19.75 -20.63
C SER A 121 -8.38 20.51 -20.25
N ARG A 122 -7.64 20.06 -19.25
CA ARG A 122 -6.42 20.70 -18.72
C ARG A 122 -5.13 19.95 -19.05
N LEU A 123 -5.19 18.88 -19.82
CA LEU A 123 -4.00 18.08 -20.14
C LEU A 123 -2.91 18.86 -20.88
N ASP A 124 -3.27 19.78 -21.76
CA ASP A 124 -2.30 20.64 -22.44
C ASP A 124 -1.59 21.57 -21.45
N TYR A 125 -2.32 22.16 -20.50
CA TYR A 125 -1.75 22.97 -19.43
C TYR A 125 -0.76 22.15 -18.57
N LEU A 126 -1.11 20.91 -18.20
CA LEU A 126 -0.24 20.04 -17.39
C LEU A 126 1.02 19.64 -18.16
N ALA A 127 0.90 19.34 -19.46
CA ALA A 127 2.04 19.04 -20.33
C ALA A 127 2.96 20.25 -20.48
N ASP A 128 2.41 21.45 -20.74
CA ASP A 128 3.17 22.69 -20.87
C ASP A 128 3.87 23.08 -19.55
N LEU A 129 3.28 22.71 -18.40
CA LEU A 129 3.89 22.89 -17.10
C LEU A 129 5.10 21.97 -16.86
N GLY A 130 5.28 20.93 -17.69
CA GLY A 130 6.37 19.97 -17.59
C GLY A 130 6.07 18.79 -16.65
N VAL A 131 4.81 18.40 -16.53
CA VAL A 131 4.41 17.22 -15.75
C VAL A 131 4.75 15.95 -16.53
N ASP A 132 5.49 15.04 -15.91
CA ASP A 132 5.82 13.72 -16.46
C ASP A 132 4.81 12.65 -16.05
N CYS A 133 4.23 12.79 -14.86
CA CYS A 133 3.28 11.82 -14.32
C CYS A 133 2.13 12.49 -13.57
N LEU A 134 0.92 12.25 -14.02
CA LEU A 134 -0.29 12.65 -13.32
C LEU A 134 -0.66 11.61 -12.26
N TRP A 135 -0.83 12.04 -11.03
CA TRP A 135 -1.30 11.22 -9.93
C TRP A 135 -2.70 11.63 -9.53
N LEU A 136 -3.67 10.75 -9.69
CA LEU A 136 -5.04 10.99 -9.27
C LEU A 136 -5.29 10.44 -7.86
N SER A 137 -5.84 11.28 -6.98
CA SER A 137 -6.54 10.82 -5.77
C SER A 137 -7.73 9.94 -6.18
N PRO A 138 -8.30 9.11 -5.25
CA PRO A 138 -9.27 8.08 -5.61
C PRO A 138 -10.44 8.60 -6.45
N ILE A 139 -10.72 7.86 -7.53
CA ILE A 139 -11.85 8.11 -8.44
C ILE A 139 -12.85 6.94 -8.45
N PHE A 140 -12.53 5.84 -7.77
CA PHE A 140 -13.37 4.65 -7.75
C PHE A 140 -14.71 4.91 -7.09
N ALA A 141 -15.71 4.09 -7.43
CA ALA A 141 -17.04 4.18 -6.84
C ALA A 141 -16.96 4.16 -5.30
N SER A 142 -17.55 5.15 -4.66
CA SER A 142 -17.46 5.42 -3.23
C SER A 142 -18.73 6.14 -2.76
N PRO A 143 -19.26 5.85 -1.55
CA PRO A 143 -20.29 6.69 -0.93
C PRO A 143 -19.72 8.04 -0.44
N ASN A 144 -18.43 8.28 -0.61
CA ASN A 144 -17.74 9.53 -0.38
C ASN A 144 -17.82 10.05 1.07
N GLN A 145 -17.81 9.13 2.04
CA GLN A 145 -17.76 9.45 3.47
C GLN A 145 -16.35 9.87 3.89
N ASP A 146 -15.33 9.36 3.18
CA ASP A 146 -13.92 9.66 3.39
C ASP A 146 -13.26 10.18 2.10
N MET A 147 -13.92 11.13 1.44
CA MET A 147 -13.38 11.84 0.27
C MET A 147 -12.89 10.93 -0.87
N GLY A 148 -13.55 9.78 -1.05
CA GLY A 148 -13.23 8.77 -2.07
C GLY A 148 -12.33 7.64 -1.57
N TYR A 149 -11.78 7.72 -0.37
CA TYR A 149 -10.95 6.64 0.19
C TYR A 149 -11.76 5.49 0.77
N ASP A 150 -13.07 5.60 0.88
CA ASP A 150 -14.03 4.57 1.27
C ASP A 150 -14.62 3.88 0.03
N ILE A 151 -13.81 3.08 -0.65
CA ILE A 151 -14.16 2.49 -1.95
C ILE A 151 -15.22 1.39 -1.78
N SER A 152 -16.32 1.52 -2.54
CA SER A 152 -17.40 0.53 -2.59
C SER A 152 -17.31 -0.40 -3.80
N ASP A 153 -16.64 0.02 -4.89
CA ASP A 153 -16.32 -0.82 -6.04
C ASP A 153 -15.02 -0.33 -6.71
N TYR A 154 -14.02 -1.22 -6.78
CA TYR A 154 -12.74 -0.93 -7.44
C TYR A 154 -12.79 -1.04 -8.98
N ARG A 155 -13.92 -1.43 -9.54
CA ARG A 155 -14.09 -1.67 -10.98
C ARG A 155 -14.95 -0.62 -11.65
N ASP A 156 -15.37 0.39 -10.91
CA ASP A 156 -16.22 1.47 -11.42
C ASP A 156 -15.73 2.81 -10.87
N VAL A 157 -16.24 3.89 -11.43
CA VAL A 157 -15.90 5.28 -11.11
C VAL A 157 -17.07 5.92 -10.37
N MET A 158 -16.79 6.87 -9.47
CA MET A 158 -17.84 7.70 -8.87
C MET A 158 -18.63 8.40 -9.97
N ALA A 159 -19.97 8.24 -9.94
CA ALA A 159 -20.86 8.76 -10.98
C ALA A 159 -20.74 10.27 -11.21
N GLU A 160 -20.47 11.03 -10.13
CA GLU A 160 -20.24 12.47 -10.18
C GLU A 160 -18.90 12.86 -10.83
N MET A 161 -17.97 11.94 -10.98
CA MET A 161 -16.67 12.21 -11.62
C MET A 161 -16.62 11.81 -13.08
N GLY A 162 -17.56 10.98 -13.53
CA GLY A 162 -17.61 10.52 -14.93
C GLY A 162 -17.81 9.02 -15.07
N THR A 163 -17.25 8.46 -16.12
CA THR A 163 -17.42 7.06 -16.54
C THR A 163 -16.08 6.38 -16.79
N LEU A 164 -16.09 5.05 -16.95
CA LEU A 164 -14.90 4.30 -17.38
C LEU A 164 -14.39 4.77 -18.75
N ASP A 165 -15.28 5.17 -19.67
CA ASP A 165 -14.88 5.73 -20.97
C ASP A 165 -14.11 7.05 -20.79
N ASP A 166 -14.46 7.86 -19.80
CA ASP A 166 -13.72 9.08 -19.45
C ASP A 166 -12.34 8.76 -18.88
N VAL A 167 -12.21 7.69 -18.12
CA VAL A 167 -10.90 7.19 -17.63
C VAL A 167 -10.03 6.77 -18.80
N ASP A 168 -10.57 6.01 -19.75
CA ASP A 168 -9.84 5.56 -20.94
C ASP A 168 -9.40 6.75 -21.79
N GLU A 169 -10.26 7.76 -21.97
CA GLU A 169 -9.91 9.00 -22.68
C GLU A 169 -8.81 9.77 -21.95
N LEU A 170 -8.87 9.88 -20.62
CA LEU A 170 -7.85 10.53 -19.82
C LEU A 170 -6.49 9.82 -19.93
N ILE A 171 -6.48 8.48 -19.85
CA ILE A 171 -5.27 7.68 -20.03
C ILE A 171 -4.67 7.92 -21.42
N ALA A 172 -5.49 7.81 -22.47
CA ALA A 172 -5.05 8.04 -23.84
C ALA A 172 -4.54 9.49 -24.03
N GLY A 173 -5.21 10.47 -23.43
CA GLY A 173 -4.83 11.87 -23.44
C GLY A 173 -3.49 12.15 -22.77
N CYS A 174 -3.22 11.53 -21.62
CA CYS A 174 -1.93 11.59 -20.93
C CYS A 174 -0.82 10.97 -21.81
N HIS A 175 -1.03 9.74 -22.26
CA HIS A 175 -0.05 9.02 -23.08
C HIS A 175 0.25 9.75 -24.39
N GLY A 176 -0.76 10.33 -25.04
CA GLY A 176 -0.58 11.12 -26.26
C GLY A 176 0.30 12.37 -26.09
N ARG A 177 0.51 12.82 -24.85
CA ARG A 177 1.36 13.95 -24.46
C ARG A 177 2.68 13.50 -23.82
N GLY A 178 2.98 12.21 -23.81
CA GLY A 178 4.16 11.65 -23.18
C GLY A 178 4.08 11.61 -21.64
N MET A 179 2.94 11.95 -21.06
CA MET A 179 2.72 11.86 -19.62
C MET A 179 2.30 10.46 -19.22
N ARG A 180 2.72 10.01 -18.03
CA ARG A 180 2.23 8.81 -17.36
C ARG A 180 1.05 9.18 -16.45
N ILE A 181 0.29 8.16 -16.04
CA ILE A 181 -0.78 8.34 -15.07
C ILE A 181 -0.67 7.25 -14.01
N ILE A 182 -0.87 7.62 -12.76
CA ILE A 182 -1.00 6.70 -11.62
C ILE A 182 -2.26 7.01 -10.84
N LEU A 183 -2.85 5.98 -10.27
CA LEU A 183 -4.04 6.06 -9.41
C LEU A 183 -3.67 5.66 -7.99
N ASP A 184 -4.37 6.21 -7.02
CA ASP A 184 -4.30 5.72 -5.64
C ASP A 184 -4.75 4.26 -5.57
N LEU A 185 -3.97 3.45 -4.87
CA LEU A 185 -4.30 2.06 -4.57
C LEU A 185 -4.71 1.93 -3.10
N VAL A 186 -5.99 2.11 -2.81
CA VAL A 186 -6.54 2.01 -1.47
C VAL A 186 -6.86 0.56 -1.16
N VAL A 187 -5.91 -0.19 -0.61
CA VAL A 187 -6.04 -1.63 -0.30
C VAL A 187 -5.97 -1.95 1.19
N ASN A 188 -5.91 -0.92 2.04
CA ASN A 188 -5.88 -1.08 3.48
C ASN A 188 -7.28 -1.42 4.05
N HIS A 189 -8.31 -0.87 3.45
CA HIS A 189 -9.71 -1.00 3.86
C HIS A 189 -10.64 -0.84 2.66
N THR A 190 -11.92 -1.10 2.86
CA THR A 190 -13.01 -0.80 1.91
C THR A 190 -14.08 0.04 2.62
N SER A 191 -15.00 0.59 1.84
CA SER A 191 -16.27 1.06 2.38
C SER A 191 -17.05 -0.09 3.05
N ASP A 192 -17.88 0.23 4.03
CA ASP A 192 -18.87 -0.70 4.56
C ASP A 192 -19.98 -1.05 3.51
N GLN A 193 -20.06 -0.30 2.42
CA GLN A 193 -20.94 -0.58 1.28
C GLN A 193 -20.28 -1.49 0.23
N HIS A 194 -19.00 -1.84 0.37
CA HIS A 194 -18.36 -2.78 -0.55
C HIS A 194 -18.99 -4.17 -0.46
N ALA A 195 -19.18 -4.81 -1.61
CA ALA A 195 -19.83 -6.12 -1.69
C ALA A 195 -19.13 -7.19 -0.82
N TRP A 196 -17.82 -7.14 -0.70
CA TRP A 196 -17.06 -8.06 0.17
C TRP A 196 -17.39 -7.88 1.65
N PHE A 197 -17.50 -6.62 2.12
CA PHE A 197 -17.85 -6.34 3.50
C PHE A 197 -19.29 -6.77 3.80
N GLN A 198 -20.23 -6.46 2.90
CA GLN A 198 -21.63 -6.86 3.03
C GLN A 198 -21.78 -8.39 3.10
N GLN A 199 -21.04 -9.13 2.28
CA GLN A 199 -21.02 -10.59 2.32
C GLN A 199 -20.34 -11.12 3.58
N ALA A 200 -19.26 -10.51 4.04
CA ALA A 200 -18.60 -10.88 5.30
C ALA A 200 -19.50 -10.67 6.52
N VAL A 201 -20.34 -9.64 6.52
CA VAL A 201 -21.32 -9.40 7.60
C VAL A 201 -22.48 -10.39 7.52
N ALA A 202 -22.96 -10.69 6.30
CA ALA A 202 -24.07 -11.64 6.09
C ALA A 202 -23.67 -13.10 6.42
N ASP A 203 -22.43 -13.48 6.11
CA ASP A 203 -21.87 -14.81 6.41
C ASP A 203 -20.41 -14.67 6.90
N PRO A 204 -20.23 -14.43 8.21
CA PRO A 204 -18.90 -14.19 8.77
C PRO A 204 -17.98 -15.42 8.78
N ASP A 205 -18.50 -16.60 8.57
CA ASP A 205 -17.73 -17.84 8.46
C ASP A 205 -17.58 -18.28 6.98
N GLY A 206 -18.09 -17.47 6.03
CA GLY A 206 -18.00 -17.66 4.59
C GLY A 206 -16.70 -17.14 3.97
N PRO A 207 -16.62 -17.13 2.62
CA PRO A 207 -15.37 -16.87 1.90
C PRO A 207 -14.80 -15.46 2.08
N TYR A 208 -15.61 -14.50 2.51
CA TYR A 208 -15.19 -13.12 2.74
C TYR A 208 -14.99 -12.78 4.22
N GLY A 209 -15.35 -13.67 5.15
CA GLY A 209 -15.25 -13.44 6.60
C GLY A 209 -13.84 -13.09 7.06
N ASP A 210 -12.82 -13.73 6.48
CA ASP A 210 -11.42 -13.50 6.79
C ASP A 210 -10.80 -12.25 6.12
N TYR A 211 -11.56 -11.55 5.26
CA TYR A 211 -11.09 -10.30 4.65
C TYR A 211 -11.10 -9.13 5.63
N TYR A 212 -11.88 -9.24 6.72
CA TYR A 212 -12.11 -8.19 7.70
C TYR A 212 -11.89 -8.68 9.12
N PHE A 213 -11.51 -7.78 10.00
CA PHE A 213 -11.42 -8.09 11.43
C PHE A 213 -12.81 -8.12 12.06
N LEU A 214 -13.47 -9.27 11.98
CA LEU A 214 -14.75 -9.54 12.63
C LEU A 214 -14.54 -10.37 13.89
N ARG A 215 -14.97 -9.88 15.06
CA ARG A 215 -14.79 -10.55 16.37
C ARG A 215 -16.13 -10.88 16.99
N LYS A 216 -16.35 -12.15 17.35
CA LYS A 216 -17.52 -12.57 18.14
C LYS A 216 -17.56 -11.82 19.46
N GLY A 217 -18.77 -11.47 19.91
CA GLY A 217 -18.90 -10.73 21.15
C GLY A 217 -20.34 -10.49 21.56
N THR A 218 -20.52 -9.59 22.51
CA THR A 218 -21.83 -9.16 23.03
C THR A 218 -21.99 -7.66 22.75
N PRO A 219 -23.18 -7.19 22.39
CA PRO A 219 -23.46 -5.77 22.26
C PRO A 219 -23.05 -4.98 23.51
N GLY A 220 -22.39 -3.85 23.31
CA GLY A 220 -21.89 -2.99 24.38
C GLY A 220 -20.60 -3.46 25.05
N GLN A 221 -20.00 -4.58 24.61
CA GLN A 221 -18.73 -5.11 25.12
C GLN A 221 -17.76 -5.30 23.95
N PRO A 222 -17.11 -4.21 23.47
CA PRO A 222 -16.15 -4.31 22.37
C PRO A 222 -14.91 -5.15 22.78
N PRO A 223 -14.18 -5.72 21.81
CA PRO A 223 -13.00 -6.56 22.10
C PRO A 223 -11.91 -5.86 22.91
N ASN A 224 -11.78 -4.55 22.76
CA ASN A 224 -10.88 -3.70 23.53
C ASN A 224 -11.35 -2.23 23.46
N ASN A 225 -10.60 -1.33 24.08
CA ASN A 225 -10.89 0.11 24.15
C ASN A 225 -10.11 0.93 23.11
N TRP A 226 -9.80 0.38 21.96
CA TRP A 226 -9.12 1.15 20.90
C TRP A 226 -10.02 2.26 20.37
N ASP A 227 -9.38 3.38 20.07
CA ASP A 227 -10.01 4.47 19.36
C ASP A 227 -9.74 4.34 17.87
N SER A 228 -10.72 4.77 17.05
CA SER A 228 -10.57 4.88 15.61
C SER A 228 -9.62 6.04 15.26
N PHE A 229 -8.92 5.92 14.15
CA PHE A 229 -8.10 7.00 13.59
C PHE A 229 -8.92 8.28 13.35
N PHE A 230 -10.20 8.13 13.03
CA PHE A 230 -11.14 9.23 12.79
C PHE A 230 -11.90 9.69 14.03
N SER A 231 -11.42 9.33 15.22
CA SER A 231 -12.07 9.51 16.53
C SER A 231 -13.23 8.54 16.82
N GLY A 232 -13.57 8.44 18.11
CA GLY A 232 -14.53 7.46 18.58
C GLY A 232 -13.98 6.03 18.68
N PRO A 233 -14.82 5.02 19.05
CA PRO A 233 -14.36 3.65 19.23
C PRO A 233 -14.00 3.01 17.89
N ALA A 234 -12.92 2.22 17.86
CA ALA A 234 -12.48 1.50 16.67
C ALA A 234 -13.36 0.29 16.33
N TRP A 235 -14.25 -0.11 17.23
CA TRP A 235 -15.09 -1.28 17.05
C TRP A 235 -16.56 -0.89 16.90
N ARG A 236 -17.18 -1.33 15.80
CA ARG A 236 -18.60 -1.17 15.51
C ARG A 236 -19.31 -2.51 15.64
N TRP A 237 -20.40 -2.55 16.41
CA TRP A 237 -21.23 -3.75 16.50
C TRP A 237 -22.07 -3.94 15.25
N MET A 238 -21.98 -5.13 14.65
CA MET A 238 -22.75 -5.58 13.49
C MET A 238 -23.79 -6.59 13.96
N PRO A 239 -25.05 -6.18 14.16
CA PRO A 239 -26.10 -7.05 14.72
C PRO A 239 -26.35 -8.28 13.86
N GLU A 240 -26.31 -8.14 12.55
CA GLU A 240 -26.58 -9.21 11.58
C GLU A 240 -25.54 -10.32 11.65
N ALA A 241 -24.29 -9.95 11.95
CA ALA A 241 -23.17 -10.88 12.07
C ALA A 241 -22.97 -11.40 13.50
N GLU A 242 -23.61 -10.79 14.51
CA GLU A 242 -23.29 -10.98 15.93
C GLU A 242 -21.79 -10.82 16.21
N ARG A 243 -21.17 -9.81 15.56
CA ARG A 243 -19.73 -9.54 15.64
C ARG A 243 -19.44 -8.05 15.78
N TRP A 244 -18.26 -7.79 16.31
CA TRP A 244 -17.63 -6.47 16.26
C TRP A 244 -16.74 -6.39 15.03
N ALA A 245 -16.96 -5.39 14.20
CA ALA A 245 -16.09 -5.04 13.07
C ALA A 245 -15.10 -3.94 13.49
N LEU A 246 -13.84 -4.11 13.12
CA LEU A 246 -12.82 -3.06 13.28
C LEU A 246 -12.97 -2.03 12.12
N HIS A 247 -12.96 -0.73 12.45
CA HIS A 247 -13.05 0.34 11.45
C HIS A 247 -12.15 1.54 11.77
#